data_fb8acc2cdf9c187f250a0ac34bfe45ed
#
_entry.id   fb8acc2cdf9c187f250a0ac34bfe45ed
#
_cell.length_a   1.000
_cell.length_b   1.000
_cell.length_c   1.000
_cell.angle_alpha   90.00
_cell.angle_beta   90.00
_cell.angle_gamma   90.00
#
_symmetry.space_group_name_H-M   'P 1'
#
loop_
_entity.id
_entity.type
_entity.pdbx_description
1 polymer ?
#
loop_
_entity_poly.entity_id
_entity_poly.type
_entity_poly.pdbx_seq_one_letter_code
_entity_poly.pdbx_strand_id
1 'polypeptide(L)'
;MRAARARELVAEGDQPTAVARVAQISRQAIYKPPRRRPPAAGPGVPGAADAAIVEIAKANPTDGTRMIAAIAGRELDEAINRKRVQRIMRTHRLLQPIRGLDRRRRPGFFRVTRPNELWHMDMTKVWTAQHGWVYLHAIVDCCTREIPAWTLDLRGRTDEAIACVESGVLGHRVSAGTLTLGTDNGTQFTSRGFRRHLSGRGITHRRGGYRDPESQAFIESWFGQFKKRVAWRAEWETINEARRDIAEYIDTYHHRPHSGLRYRTPTEVAQTWRTLNNSAT
;
A
#
# COMPACT_ATOMS: atom_id res chain seq x y z
N MET A 1 25.04 26.46 -19.93
CA MET A 1 26.11 27.00 -20.83
C MET A 1 25.73 26.92 -22.30
N ARG A 2 25.41 25.76 -22.91
CA ARG A 2 25.16 25.63 -24.36
C ARG A 2 24.09 26.57 -24.94
N ALA A 3 22.93 26.70 -24.27
CA ALA A 3 21.83 27.56 -24.78
C ALA A 3 22.08 29.06 -24.61
N ALA A 4 22.93 29.51 -23.71
CA ALA A 4 23.32 30.90 -23.57
C ALA A 4 24.23 31.31 -24.73
N ARG A 5 25.26 30.53 -24.99
CA ARG A 5 26.17 30.80 -26.12
C ARG A 5 25.48 30.69 -27.50
N ALA A 6 24.50 29.76 -27.63
CA ALA A 6 23.70 29.68 -28.85
C ALA A 6 22.81 30.93 -29.08
N ARG A 7 22.34 31.58 -28.03
CA ARG A 7 21.62 32.87 -28.16
C ARG A 7 22.52 34.00 -28.62
N GLU A 8 23.73 34.04 -28.07
CA GLU A 8 24.73 35.04 -28.46
C GLU A 8 25.05 34.92 -29.94
N LEU A 9 25.37 33.74 -30.45
CA LEU A 9 25.65 33.47 -31.86
C LEU A 9 24.48 33.86 -32.78
N VAL A 10 23.24 33.56 -32.37
CA VAL A 10 22.04 33.97 -33.12
C VAL A 10 21.87 35.50 -33.08
N ALA A 11 22.19 36.16 -31.96
CA ALA A 11 22.18 37.61 -31.87
C ALA A 11 23.32 38.27 -32.75
N GLU A 12 24.41 37.57 -32.95
CA GLU A 12 25.52 37.95 -33.83
C GLU A 12 25.19 37.76 -35.32
N GLY A 13 24.02 37.17 -35.66
CA GLY A 13 23.51 37.00 -37.04
C GLY A 13 23.57 35.58 -37.57
N ASP A 14 24.03 34.62 -36.80
CA ASP A 14 24.09 33.23 -37.23
C ASP A 14 22.71 32.58 -37.39
N GLN A 15 22.55 31.68 -38.35
CA GLN A 15 21.29 31.02 -38.58
C GLN A 15 20.88 30.09 -37.41
N PRO A 16 19.70 30.28 -36.77
CA PRO A 16 19.28 29.54 -35.60
C PRO A 16 19.27 28.03 -35.79
N THR A 17 19.00 27.54 -36.98
CA THR A 17 18.98 26.12 -37.33
C THR A 17 20.39 25.51 -37.32
N ALA A 18 21.39 26.25 -37.85
CA ALA A 18 22.77 25.82 -37.84
C ALA A 18 23.35 25.82 -36.43
N VAL A 19 23.09 26.89 -35.67
CA VAL A 19 23.52 27.04 -34.27
C VAL A 19 22.91 25.94 -33.39
N ALA A 20 21.62 25.64 -33.55
CA ALA A 20 20.96 24.58 -32.83
C ALA A 20 21.59 23.20 -33.05
N ARG A 21 21.94 22.91 -34.32
CA ARG A 21 22.58 21.65 -34.72
C ARG A 21 23.97 21.52 -34.09
N VAL A 22 24.80 22.55 -34.20
CA VAL A 22 26.17 22.57 -33.65
C VAL A 22 26.15 22.48 -32.13
N ALA A 23 25.23 23.23 -31.46
CA ALA A 23 25.09 23.22 -30.03
C ALA A 23 24.40 21.97 -29.49
N GLN A 24 23.87 21.09 -30.34
CA GLN A 24 23.11 19.90 -29.99
C GLN A 24 21.90 20.20 -29.05
N ILE A 25 21.16 21.25 -29.36
CA ILE A 25 19.95 21.67 -28.63
C ILE A 25 18.78 21.82 -29.62
N SER A 26 17.56 21.80 -29.12
CA SER A 26 16.38 22.11 -29.95
C SER A 26 16.38 23.61 -30.32
N ARG A 27 15.91 23.97 -31.54
CA ARG A 27 15.73 25.37 -31.94
C ARG A 27 14.90 26.17 -30.93
N GLN A 28 13.90 25.56 -30.33
CA GLN A 28 13.10 26.19 -29.28
C GLN A 28 13.90 26.54 -28.02
N ALA A 29 14.96 25.81 -27.69
CA ALA A 29 15.79 26.07 -26.52
C ALA A 29 16.57 27.39 -26.64
N ILE A 30 16.85 27.85 -27.89
CA ILE A 30 17.49 29.15 -28.15
C ILE A 30 16.57 30.30 -27.74
N TYR A 31 15.27 30.19 -28.03
CA TYR A 31 14.30 31.25 -27.77
C TYR A 31 13.64 31.18 -26.40
N LYS A 32 13.73 30.04 -25.68
CA LYS A 32 13.22 29.98 -24.34
C LYS A 32 14.05 30.86 -23.40
N PRO A 33 13.44 31.84 -22.73
CA PRO A 33 14.16 32.62 -21.73
C PRO A 33 14.74 31.67 -20.66
N PRO A 34 15.95 31.99 -20.12
CA PRO A 34 16.47 31.21 -19.00
C PRO A 34 15.42 31.21 -17.91
N ARG A 35 14.91 30.01 -17.55
CA ARG A 35 14.07 29.90 -16.37
C ARG A 35 14.90 30.40 -15.19
N ARG A 36 14.66 31.65 -14.76
CA ARG A 36 15.11 32.09 -13.45
C ARG A 36 14.47 31.15 -12.46
N ARG A 37 15.25 30.19 -12.00
CA ARG A 37 14.86 29.40 -10.84
C ARG A 37 14.78 30.47 -9.71
N PRO A 38 13.62 30.70 -9.08
CA PRO A 38 13.60 31.58 -7.93
C PRO A 38 14.69 31.08 -6.99
N PRO A 39 15.44 31.97 -6.33
CA PRO A 39 16.44 31.56 -5.36
C PRO A 39 15.77 30.53 -4.47
N ALA A 40 16.44 29.39 -4.27
CA ALA A 40 15.93 28.39 -3.36
C ALA A 40 15.65 29.16 -2.06
N ALA A 41 14.38 29.21 -1.66
CA ALA A 41 14.05 29.79 -0.36
C ALA A 41 15.01 29.12 0.62
N GLY A 42 15.85 29.92 1.27
CA GLY A 42 16.79 29.45 2.27
C GLY A 42 16.05 28.53 3.24
N PRO A 43 16.72 27.75 4.07
CA PRO A 43 16.06 26.96 5.09
C PRO A 43 15.22 27.92 5.92
N GLY A 44 13.92 28.01 5.58
CA GLY A 44 12.97 28.78 6.38
C GLY A 44 13.04 28.28 7.82
N VAL A 45 12.85 29.14 8.78
CA VAL A 45 12.71 28.75 10.19
C VAL A 45 11.75 27.57 10.22
N PRO A 46 12.13 26.43 10.88
CA PRO A 46 11.26 25.27 10.97
C PRO A 46 9.92 25.71 11.57
N GLY A 47 8.87 25.73 10.76
CA GLY A 47 7.53 26.04 11.26
C GLY A 47 6.99 24.87 12.10
N ALA A 48 5.95 25.10 12.90
CA ALA A 48 5.29 24.06 13.69
C ALA A 48 4.94 22.82 12.86
N ALA A 49 4.53 23.01 11.61
CA ALA A 49 4.27 21.92 10.67
C ALA A 49 5.52 21.08 10.31
N ASP A 50 6.72 21.69 10.28
CA ASP A 50 7.95 20.94 10.01
C ASP A 50 8.32 20.02 11.20
N ALA A 51 8.12 20.50 12.43
CA ALA A 51 8.29 19.68 13.64
C ALA A 51 7.29 18.51 13.68
N ALA A 52 6.02 18.78 13.39
CA ALA A 52 5.00 17.73 13.32
C ALA A 52 5.36 16.66 12.27
N ILE A 53 5.84 17.05 11.09
CA ILE A 53 6.30 16.11 10.07
C ILE A 53 7.44 15.22 10.58
N VAL A 54 8.35 15.75 11.38
CA VAL A 54 9.44 14.98 12.00
C VAL A 54 8.88 13.92 12.95
N GLU A 55 7.97 14.31 13.83
CA GLU A 55 7.37 13.37 14.80
C GLU A 55 6.53 12.29 14.09
N ILE A 56 5.73 12.66 13.10
CA ILE A 56 4.99 11.69 12.25
C ILE A 56 5.96 10.72 11.58
N ALA A 57 7.09 11.20 11.04
CA ALA A 57 8.07 10.33 10.39
C ALA A 57 8.79 9.39 11.36
N LYS A 58 9.08 9.84 12.59
CA LYS A 58 9.64 9.00 13.66
C LYS A 58 8.65 7.92 14.12
N ALA A 59 7.39 8.29 14.31
CA ALA A 59 6.33 7.34 14.67
C ALA A 59 6.05 6.31 13.55
N ASN A 60 6.43 6.63 12.31
CA ASN A 60 6.19 5.78 11.14
C ASN A 60 7.48 5.42 10.38
N PRO A 61 8.45 4.75 11.02
CA PRO A 61 9.79 4.57 10.49
C PRO A 61 9.90 3.67 9.26
N THR A 62 8.83 2.98 8.89
CA THR A 62 8.79 2.13 7.69
C THR A 62 8.20 2.82 6.46
N ASP A 63 7.73 4.08 6.62
CA ASP A 63 7.03 4.79 5.57
C ASP A 63 7.93 5.70 4.73
N GLY A 64 7.61 5.74 3.45
CA GLY A 64 8.26 6.66 2.52
C GLY A 64 7.60 8.05 2.51
N THR A 65 8.30 9.00 1.93
CA THR A 65 7.89 10.43 1.86
C THR A 65 6.47 10.70 1.35
N ARG A 66 5.92 9.82 0.49
CA ARG A 66 4.54 9.97 0.00
C ARG A 66 3.51 9.65 1.07
N MET A 67 3.77 8.59 1.85
CA MET A 67 2.89 8.19 2.94
C MET A 67 2.95 9.20 4.08
N ILE A 68 4.14 9.63 4.47
CA ILE A 68 4.32 10.67 5.50
C ILE A 68 3.62 11.97 5.09
N ALA A 69 3.68 12.37 3.80
CA ALA A 69 2.95 13.54 3.33
C ALA A 69 1.42 13.38 3.43
N ALA A 70 0.91 12.17 3.15
CA ALA A 70 -0.51 11.89 3.25
C ALA A 70 -1.01 11.87 4.71
N ILE A 71 -0.22 11.29 5.62
CA ILE A 71 -0.54 11.28 7.06
C ILE A 71 -0.49 12.71 7.61
N ALA A 72 0.61 13.43 7.38
CA ALA A 72 0.76 14.80 7.85
C ALA A 72 -0.32 15.75 7.30
N GLY A 73 -0.72 15.56 6.04
CA GLY A 73 -1.81 16.32 5.44
C GLY A 73 -3.15 16.11 6.15
N ARG A 74 -3.41 14.92 6.64
CA ARG A 74 -4.64 14.60 7.40
C ARG A 74 -4.57 15.12 8.85
N GLU A 75 -3.44 14.91 9.52
CA GLU A 75 -3.28 15.32 10.92
C GLU A 75 -3.23 16.85 11.09
N LEU A 76 -2.68 17.55 10.11
CA LEU A 76 -2.55 19.01 10.14
C LEU A 76 -3.66 19.75 9.38
N ASP A 77 -4.59 19.01 8.75
CA ASP A 77 -5.62 19.55 7.84
C ASP A 77 -5.04 20.51 6.79
N GLU A 78 -3.87 20.18 6.26
CA GLU A 78 -3.10 21.03 5.33
C GLU A 78 -2.56 20.21 4.15
N ALA A 79 -2.58 20.78 2.94
CA ALA A 79 -1.96 20.17 1.76
C ALA A 79 -0.43 20.17 1.86
N ILE A 80 0.14 19.07 2.30
CA ILE A 80 1.58 18.92 2.51
C ILE A 80 2.31 18.51 1.23
N ASN A 81 3.25 19.36 0.80
CA ASN A 81 4.07 19.07 -0.37
C ASN A 81 5.10 17.97 -0.08
N ARG A 82 5.04 16.87 -0.86
CA ARG A 82 5.99 15.75 -0.75
C ARG A 82 7.46 16.17 -0.77
N LYS A 83 7.82 17.20 -1.57
CA LYS A 83 9.21 17.69 -1.63
C LYS A 83 9.64 18.34 -0.32
N ARG A 84 8.72 19.02 0.38
CA ARG A 84 8.95 19.55 1.73
C ARG A 84 9.24 18.40 2.70
N VAL A 85 8.38 17.39 2.74
CA VAL A 85 8.56 16.18 3.55
C VAL A 85 9.90 15.50 3.23
N GLN A 86 10.23 15.32 1.96
CA GLN A 86 11.49 14.70 1.56
C GLN A 86 12.72 15.47 2.06
N ARG A 87 12.67 16.80 2.03
CA ARG A 87 13.74 17.65 2.56
C ARG A 87 13.88 17.46 4.06
N ILE A 88 12.77 17.55 4.82
CA ILE A 88 12.74 17.38 6.26
C ILE A 88 13.28 16.00 6.67
N MET A 89 12.72 14.93 6.10
CA MET A 89 13.16 13.57 6.39
C MET A 89 14.65 13.34 6.07
N ARG A 90 15.17 13.99 5.01
CA ARG A 90 16.61 13.92 4.69
C ARG A 90 17.45 14.63 5.75
N THR A 91 17.08 15.84 6.14
CA THR A 91 17.79 16.62 7.19
C THR A 91 17.85 15.85 8.50
N HIS A 92 16.78 15.15 8.87
CA HIS A 92 16.70 14.37 10.12
C HIS A 92 17.12 12.90 9.97
N ARG A 93 17.71 12.49 8.82
CA ARG A 93 18.14 11.10 8.53
C ARG A 93 17.05 10.05 8.67
N LEU A 94 15.81 10.42 8.35
CA LEU A 94 14.61 9.57 8.43
C LEU A 94 14.23 8.91 7.10
N LEU A 95 15.01 9.14 6.03
CA LEU A 95 14.75 8.49 4.74
C LEU A 95 15.11 7.03 4.79
N GLN A 96 14.21 6.19 4.28
CA GLN A 96 14.49 4.78 4.10
C GLN A 96 15.58 4.56 3.04
N PRO A 97 16.49 3.57 3.21
CA PRO A 97 17.45 3.22 2.19
C PRO A 97 16.72 2.79 0.91
N ILE A 98 17.22 3.27 -0.23
CA ILE A 98 16.69 2.86 -1.53
C ILE A 98 17.14 1.41 -1.75
N ARG A 99 16.22 0.46 -1.60
CA ARG A 99 16.45 -0.91 -2.07
C ARG A 99 16.39 -0.89 -3.58
N GLY A 100 17.41 -1.44 -4.25
CA GLY A 100 17.41 -1.65 -5.69
C GLY A 100 16.14 -2.40 -6.09
N LEU A 101 15.23 -1.69 -6.74
CA LEU A 101 14.02 -2.29 -7.29
C LEU A 101 14.41 -2.86 -8.63
N ASP A 102 14.45 -4.17 -8.72
CA ASP A 102 14.38 -4.87 -9.98
C ASP A 102 13.05 -4.45 -10.65
N ARG A 103 13.15 -3.60 -11.66
CA ARG A 103 11.98 -3.08 -12.39
C ARG A 103 11.46 -4.15 -13.33
N ARG A 104 10.94 -5.26 -12.79
CA ARG A 104 10.16 -6.18 -13.59
C ARG A 104 8.93 -5.44 -14.09
N ARG A 105 8.74 -5.40 -15.41
CA ARG A 105 7.47 -5.00 -16.01
C ARG A 105 6.39 -5.90 -15.40
N ARG A 106 5.47 -5.31 -14.66
CA ARG A 106 4.29 -6.02 -14.18
C ARG A 106 3.30 -6.10 -15.34
N PRO A 107 2.99 -7.29 -15.85
CA PRO A 107 1.96 -7.45 -16.86
C PRO A 107 0.60 -7.21 -16.20
N GLY A 108 -0.07 -6.13 -16.55
CA GLY A 108 -1.46 -5.86 -16.21
C GLY A 108 -1.81 -5.82 -14.72
N PHE A 109 -2.97 -5.32 -14.40
CA PHE A 109 -3.64 -5.55 -13.12
C PHE A 109 -5.13 -5.72 -13.39
N PHE A 110 -5.79 -6.59 -12.65
CA PHE A 110 -7.23 -6.66 -12.70
C PHE A 110 -7.83 -5.64 -11.70
N ARG A 111 -8.96 -5.07 -12.08
CA ARG A 111 -9.65 -4.08 -11.27
C ARG A 111 -10.89 -4.71 -10.67
N VAL A 112 -10.90 -4.84 -9.35
CA VAL A 112 -12.10 -5.19 -8.59
C VAL A 112 -12.92 -3.93 -8.42
N THR A 113 -14.20 -3.99 -8.78
CA THR A 113 -15.02 -2.79 -8.89
C THR A 113 -15.96 -2.58 -7.71
N ARG A 114 -16.27 -3.63 -6.96
CA ARG A 114 -17.16 -3.58 -5.78
C ARG A 114 -16.60 -4.39 -4.60
N PRO A 115 -16.95 -4.02 -3.36
CA PRO A 115 -16.64 -4.81 -2.18
C PRO A 115 -17.26 -6.22 -2.26
N ASN A 116 -16.61 -7.17 -1.60
CA ASN A 116 -17.07 -8.56 -1.51
C ASN A 116 -17.20 -9.30 -2.87
N GLU A 117 -16.56 -8.79 -3.92
CA GLU A 117 -16.46 -9.45 -5.23
C GLU A 117 -15.28 -10.41 -5.28
N LEU A 118 -14.14 -9.97 -4.75
CA LEU A 118 -12.92 -10.76 -4.69
C LEU A 118 -12.21 -10.54 -3.36
N TRP A 119 -12.01 -11.62 -2.64
CA TRP A 119 -11.16 -11.67 -1.46
C TRP A 119 -9.90 -12.47 -1.74
N HIS A 120 -8.78 -12.07 -1.17
CA HIS A 120 -7.58 -12.89 -1.10
C HIS A 120 -7.35 -13.35 0.33
N MET A 121 -7.10 -14.65 0.49
CA MET A 121 -6.77 -15.26 1.78
C MET A 121 -5.41 -15.92 1.71
N ASP A 122 -4.65 -15.76 2.76
CA ASP A 122 -3.35 -16.40 2.94
C ASP A 122 -3.08 -16.61 4.44
N MET A 123 -2.01 -17.33 4.75
CA MET A 123 -1.60 -17.68 6.10
C MET A 123 -0.13 -17.33 6.34
N THR A 124 0.16 -16.81 7.50
CA THR A 124 1.54 -16.65 7.98
C THR A 124 1.71 -17.21 9.37
N LYS A 125 2.97 -17.44 9.78
CA LYS A 125 3.31 -17.86 11.14
C LYS A 125 3.86 -16.67 11.91
N VAL A 126 3.55 -16.62 13.19
CA VAL A 126 4.16 -15.72 14.16
C VAL A 126 4.62 -16.53 15.36
N TRP A 127 5.63 -16.05 16.06
CA TRP A 127 6.22 -16.76 17.19
C TRP A 127 5.69 -16.24 18.52
N THR A 128 5.43 -17.14 19.46
CA THR A 128 5.15 -16.83 20.85
C THR A 128 5.99 -17.72 21.76
N ALA A 129 6.44 -17.23 22.93
CA ALA A 129 7.33 -17.99 23.81
C ALA A 129 6.67 -19.26 24.34
N GLN A 130 5.40 -19.20 24.78
CA GLN A 130 4.71 -20.34 25.37
C GLN A 130 4.26 -21.38 24.35
N HIS A 131 3.89 -20.99 23.12
CA HIS A 131 3.27 -21.91 22.17
C HIS A 131 4.13 -22.17 20.93
N GLY A 132 5.30 -21.51 20.80
CA GLY A 132 6.09 -21.58 19.58
C GLY A 132 5.39 -20.92 18.39
N TRP A 133 5.42 -21.57 17.23
CA TRP A 133 4.76 -21.05 16.03
C TRP A 133 3.24 -21.17 16.12
N VAL A 134 2.57 -20.03 16.02
CA VAL A 134 1.13 -19.93 15.86
C VAL A 134 0.78 -19.39 14.49
N TYR A 135 -0.45 -19.59 14.01
CA TYR A 135 -0.84 -19.42 12.62
C TYR A 135 -1.88 -18.33 12.48
N LEU A 136 -1.53 -17.28 11.74
CA LEU A 136 -2.41 -16.18 11.40
C LEU A 136 -2.97 -16.39 9.99
N HIS A 137 -4.27 -16.66 9.89
CA HIS A 137 -5.02 -16.55 8.65
C HIS A 137 -5.59 -15.13 8.53
N ALA A 138 -5.54 -14.53 7.37
CA ALA A 138 -6.16 -13.25 7.11
C ALA A 138 -6.77 -13.21 5.71
N ILE A 139 -7.83 -12.45 5.58
CA ILE A 139 -8.51 -12.17 4.32
C ILE A 139 -8.40 -10.68 4.04
N VAL A 140 -8.11 -10.31 2.80
CA VAL A 140 -8.17 -8.92 2.32
C VAL A 140 -9.21 -8.78 1.22
N ASP A 141 -10.08 -7.80 1.33
CA ASP A 141 -10.96 -7.39 0.23
C ASP A 141 -10.16 -6.64 -0.84
N CYS A 142 -10.18 -7.13 -2.06
CA CYS A 142 -9.37 -6.57 -3.15
C CYS A 142 -9.88 -5.22 -3.67
N CYS A 143 -11.10 -4.81 -3.33
CA CYS A 143 -11.66 -3.50 -3.66
C CYS A 143 -11.34 -2.47 -2.57
N THR A 144 -11.80 -2.73 -1.34
CA THR A 144 -11.69 -1.77 -0.22
C THR A 144 -10.35 -1.82 0.50
N ARG A 145 -9.60 -2.93 0.38
CA ARG A 145 -8.41 -3.25 1.18
C ARG A 145 -8.70 -3.49 2.66
N GLU A 146 -9.96 -3.54 3.07
CA GLU A 146 -10.29 -3.98 4.42
C GLU A 146 -9.81 -5.42 4.67
N ILE A 147 -9.66 -5.77 5.93
CA ILE A 147 -9.47 -7.14 6.41
C ILE A 147 -10.81 -7.65 6.95
N PRO A 148 -11.65 -8.30 6.10
CA PRO A 148 -12.97 -8.77 6.51
C PRO A 148 -12.95 -9.74 7.67
N ALA A 149 -11.91 -10.57 7.73
CA ALA A 149 -11.70 -11.52 8.80
C ALA A 149 -10.23 -11.88 8.95
N TRP A 150 -9.90 -12.31 10.16
CA TRP A 150 -8.62 -12.92 10.51
C TRP A 150 -8.81 -13.86 11.70
N THR A 151 -7.94 -14.86 11.81
CA THR A 151 -7.89 -15.78 12.95
C THR A 151 -6.44 -16.05 13.33
N LEU A 152 -6.17 -16.15 14.62
CA LEU A 152 -4.87 -16.58 15.14
C LEU A 152 -5.08 -17.84 15.98
N ASP A 153 -4.42 -18.95 15.61
CA ASP A 153 -4.61 -20.23 16.25
C ASP A 153 -3.30 -21.01 16.39
N LEU A 154 -3.32 -22.04 17.22
CA LEU A 154 -2.20 -22.97 17.42
C LEU A 154 -1.97 -23.88 16.20
N ARG A 155 -2.93 -23.97 15.32
CA ARG A 155 -2.89 -24.81 14.12
C ARG A 155 -3.24 -24.00 12.88
N GLY A 156 -2.61 -24.37 11.75
CA GLY A 156 -2.86 -23.75 10.46
C GLY A 156 -3.49 -24.74 9.49
N ARG A 157 -4.60 -25.37 9.89
CA ARG A 157 -5.26 -26.45 9.14
C ARG A 157 -6.50 -25.94 8.39
N THR A 158 -7.20 -26.86 7.77
CA THR A 158 -8.43 -26.60 7.03
C THR A 158 -9.52 -25.96 7.87
N ASP A 159 -9.72 -26.43 9.11
CA ASP A 159 -10.82 -25.97 9.96
C ASP A 159 -10.62 -24.51 10.40
N GLU A 160 -9.40 -24.11 10.74
CA GLU A 160 -9.07 -22.73 11.08
C GLU A 160 -9.22 -21.80 9.85
N ALA A 161 -8.85 -22.29 8.67
CA ALA A 161 -9.07 -21.53 7.43
C ALA A 161 -10.57 -21.37 7.13
N ILE A 162 -11.40 -22.41 7.32
CA ILE A 162 -12.85 -22.35 7.18
C ILE A 162 -13.45 -21.36 8.21
N ALA A 163 -13.02 -21.42 9.46
CA ALA A 163 -13.49 -20.51 10.50
C ALA A 163 -13.23 -19.05 10.16
N CYS A 164 -12.05 -18.76 9.57
CA CYS A 164 -11.73 -17.41 9.10
C CYS A 164 -12.67 -16.95 7.98
N VAL A 165 -12.95 -17.82 6.99
CA VAL A 165 -13.90 -17.50 5.89
C VAL A 165 -15.30 -17.26 6.42
N GLU A 166 -15.80 -18.13 7.31
CA GLU A 166 -17.13 -17.99 7.92
C GLU A 166 -17.27 -16.67 8.68
N SER A 167 -16.27 -16.33 9.49
CA SER A 167 -16.27 -15.06 10.22
C SER A 167 -16.42 -13.86 9.27
N GLY A 168 -15.68 -13.85 8.15
CA GLY A 168 -15.77 -12.79 7.16
C GLY A 168 -17.12 -12.74 6.44
N VAL A 169 -17.60 -13.90 5.99
CA VAL A 169 -18.89 -14.01 5.26
C VAL A 169 -20.05 -13.53 6.13
N LEU A 170 -20.08 -13.94 7.40
CA LEU A 170 -21.12 -13.54 8.34
C LEU A 170 -20.99 -12.05 8.70
N GLY A 171 -19.80 -11.58 9.03
CA GLY A 171 -19.56 -10.19 9.42
C GLY A 171 -19.89 -9.19 8.31
N HIS A 172 -19.61 -9.53 7.07
CA HIS A 172 -19.89 -8.68 5.89
C HIS A 172 -21.20 -9.01 5.18
N ARG A 173 -21.99 -9.96 5.68
CA ARG A 173 -23.28 -10.39 5.11
C ARG A 173 -23.17 -10.72 3.62
N VAL A 174 -22.15 -11.48 3.26
CA VAL A 174 -21.86 -11.83 1.86
C VAL A 174 -22.90 -12.81 1.34
N SER A 175 -23.56 -12.44 0.24
CA SER A 175 -24.57 -13.30 -0.40
C SER A 175 -23.92 -14.44 -1.17
N ALA A 176 -24.57 -15.60 -1.21
CA ALA A 176 -24.12 -16.73 -1.99
C ALA A 176 -24.01 -16.37 -3.49
N GLY A 177 -22.98 -16.87 -4.16
CA GLY A 177 -22.73 -16.64 -5.59
C GLY A 177 -22.08 -15.29 -5.94
N THR A 178 -21.83 -14.39 -4.95
CA THR A 178 -21.25 -13.07 -5.23
C THR A 178 -19.75 -12.98 -5.01
N LEU A 179 -19.20 -13.86 -4.18
CA LEU A 179 -17.80 -13.82 -3.74
C LEU A 179 -16.93 -14.82 -4.50
N THR A 180 -15.78 -14.34 -4.95
CA THR A 180 -14.64 -15.18 -5.34
C THR A 180 -13.57 -15.10 -4.25
N LEU A 181 -13.09 -16.25 -3.77
CA LEU A 181 -11.99 -16.33 -2.83
C LEU A 181 -10.72 -16.82 -3.54
N GLY A 182 -9.70 -15.96 -3.61
CA GLY A 182 -8.36 -16.29 -4.09
C GLY A 182 -7.49 -16.83 -2.95
N THR A 183 -6.82 -17.95 -3.16
CA THR A 183 -5.83 -18.54 -2.23
C THR A 183 -4.60 -18.99 -2.98
N ASP A 184 -3.51 -19.24 -2.26
CA ASP A 184 -2.39 -20.01 -2.78
C ASP A 184 -2.74 -21.54 -2.86
N ASN A 185 -1.72 -22.37 -3.15
CA ASN A 185 -1.85 -23.82 -3.20
C ASN A 185 -1.49 -24.51 -1.88
N GLY A 186 -1.58 -23.81 -0.75
CA GLY A 186 -1.37 -24.41 0.58
C GLY A 186 -2.30 -25.58 0.84
N THR A 187 -1.81 -26.59 1.57
CA THR A 187 -2.57 -27.84 1.82
C THR A 187 -3.90 -27.62 2.52
N GLN A 188 -3.99 -26.61 3.40
CA GLN A 188 -5.20 -26.19 4.07
C GLN A 188 -6.28 -25.72 3.07
N PHE A 189 -5.89 -25.04 1.99
CA PHE A 189 -6.80 -24.48 0.98
C PHE A 189 -7.11 -25.46 -0.15
N THR A 190 -6.24 -26.44 -0.39
CA THR A 190 -6.45 -27.45 -1.43
C THR A 190 -7.22 -28.69 -0.94
N SER A 191 -7.48 -28.78 0.37
CA SER A 191 -8.19 -29.90 0.98
C SER A 191 -9.62 -30.06 0.41
N ARG A 192 -10.12 -31.31 0.43
CA ARG A 192 -11.51 -31.59 0.02
C ARG A 192 -12.52 -30.87 0.95
N GLY A 193 -12.22 -30.79 2.24
CA GLY A 193 -13.07 -30.12 3.24
C GLY A 193 -13.25 -28.65 2.90
N PHE A 194 -12.16 -27.92 2.68
CA PHE A 194 -12.19 -26.51 2.33
C PHE A 194 -12.99 -26.23 1.05
N ARG A 195 -12.70 -26.99 -0.02
CA ARG A 195 -13.41 -26.83 -1.31
C ARG A 195 -14.90 -27.14 -1.21
N ARG A 196 -15.27 -28.20 -0.48
CA ARG A 196 -16.68 -28.54 -0.25
C ARG A 196 -17.40 -27.42 0.52
N HIS A 197 -16.73 -26.89 1.53
CA HIS A 197 -17.27 -25.79 2.33
C HIS A 197 -17.54 -24.54 1.48
N LEU A 198 -16.57 -24.07 0.69
CA LEU A 198 -16.73 -22.92 -0.20
C LEU A 198 -17.86 -23.14 -1.21
N SER A 199 -17.92 -24.35 -1.83
CA SER A 199 -18.99 -24.70 -2.78
C SER A 199 -20.36 -24.67 -2.10
N GLY A 200 -20.49 -25.21 -0.88
CA GLY A 200 -21.74 -25.18 -0.10
C GLY A 200 -22.21 -23.77 0.26
N ARG A 201 -21.28 -22.82 0.37
CA ARG A 201 -21.57 -21.39 0.59
C ARG A 201 -21.77 -20.60 -0.69
N GLY A 202 -21.66 -21.22 -1.86
CA GLY A 202 -21.72 -20.53 -3.14
C GLY A 202 -20.53 -19.61 -3.40
N ILE A 203 -19.38 -19.87 -2.77
CA ILE A 203 -18.15 -19.08 -2.96
C ILE A 203 -17.32 -19.71 -4.07
N THR A 204 -16.98 -18.93 -5.09
CA THR A 204 -16.07 -19.36 -6.15
C THR A 204 -14.65 -19.41 -5.63
N HIS A 205 -14.00 -20.58 -5.72
CA HIS A 205 -12.60 -20.73 -5.30
C HIS A 205 -11.65 -20.53 -6.47
N ARG A 206 -10.82 -19.49 -6.43
CA ARG A 206 -9.74 -19.23 -7.38
C ARG A 206 -8.39 -19.53 -6.71
N ARG A 207 -7.69 -20.56 -7.21
CA ARG A 207 -6.33 -20.86 -6.76
C ARG A 207 -5.32 -20.14 -7.62
N GLY A 208 -4.27 -19.61 -7.01
CA GLY A 208 -3.14 -19.02 -7.74
C GLY A 208 -2.54 -20.04 -8.70
N GLY A 209 -2.42 -19.66 -9.98
CA GLY A 209 -1.76 -20.47 -10.99
C GLY A 209 -0.25 -20.50 -10.79
N TYR A 210 0.41 -21.55 -11.29
CA TYR A 210 1.86 -21.59 -11.40
C TYR A 210 2.31 -20.40 -12.28
N ARG A 211 3.07 -19.46 -11.71
CA ARG A 211 3.52 -18.20 -12.32
C ARG A 211 2.46 -17.07 -12.44
N ASP A 212 1.41 -17.06 -11.62
CA ASP A 212 0.51 -15.90 -11.51
C ASP A 212 0.76 -15.12 -10.20
N PRO A 213 1.84 -14.32 -10.11
CA PRO A 213 2.21 -13.58 -8.89
C PRO A 213 1.24 -12.45 -8.59
N GLU A 214 0.33 -12.09 -9.49
CA GLU A 214 -0.64 -11.02 -9.27
C GLU A 214 -1.88 -11.52 -8.51
N SER A 215 -2.14 -12.82 -8.53
CA SER A 215 -3.33 -13.42 -7.91
C SER A 215 -3.37 -13.28 -6.39
N GLN A 216 -2.22 -13.00 -5.73
CA GLN A 216 -2.10 -12.89 -4.27
C GLN A 216 -1.42 -11.58 -3.80
N ALA A 217 -1.09 -10.67 -4.73
CA ALA A 217 -0.27 -9.48 -4.44
C ALA A 217 -0.81 -8.59 -3.30
N PHE A 218 -2.13 -8.57 -3.08
CA PHE A 218 -2.74 -7.72 -2.05
C PHE A 218 -2.52 -8.29 -0.64
N ILE A 219 -2.76 -9.58 -0.47
CA ILE A 219 -2.55 -10.23 0.83
C ILE A 219 -1.06 -10.37 1.14
N GLU A 220 -0.21 -10.66 0.16
CA GLU A 220 1.25 -10.68 0.31
C GLU A 220 1.79 -9.30 0.74
N SER A 221 1.30 -8.23 0.11
CA SER A 221 1.67 -6.86 0.48
C SER A 221 1.24 -6.53 1.92
N TRP A 222 0.05 -6.95 2.33
CA TRP A 222 -0.45 -6.75 3.68
C TRP A 222 0.40 -7.50 4.71
N PHE A 223 0.66 -8.78 4.51
CA PHE A 223 1.54 -9.56 5.39
C PHE A 223 2.96 -8.99 5.44
N GLY A 224 3.48 -8.50 4.31
CA GLY A 224 4.78 -7.83 4.28
C GLY A 224 4.82 -6.57 5.16
N GLN A 225 3.74 -5.79 5.21
CA GLN A 225 3.62 -4.63 6.10
C GLN A 225 3.42 -5.06 7.57
N PHE A 226 2.54 -6.02 7.82
CA PHE A 226 2.32 -6.60 9.14
C PHE A 226 3.61 -7.10 9.77
N LYS A 227 4.39 -7.91 9.05
CA LYS A 227 5.67 -8.43 9.55
C LYS A 227 6.64 -7.32 9.93
N LYS A 228 6.77 -6.29 9.09
CA LYS A 228 7.69 -5.16 9.32
C LYS A 228 7.27 -4.27 10.47
N ARG A 229 5.96 -4.09 10.67
CA ARG A 229 5.42 -3.14 11.63
C ARG A 229 5.22 -3.74 12.99
N VAL A 230 4.83 -5.02 13.04
CA VAL A 230 4.45 -5.73 14.26
C VAL A 230 5.30 -6.97 14.45
N ALA A 231 5.14 -8.03 13.67
CA ALA A 231 5.63 -9.35 13.99
C ALA A 231 7.17 -9.45 14.19
N TRP A 232 7.96 -8.64 13.45
CA TRP A 232 9.42 -8.62 13.61
C TRP A 232 9.94 -7.68 14.72
N ARG A 233 9.02 -7.03 15.44
CA ARG A 233 9.35 -6.07 16.50
C ARG A 233 8.75 -6.47 17.84
N ALA A 234 7.83 -7.41 17.82
CA ALA A 234 7.16 -7.90 19.01
C ALA A 234 7.84 -9.17 19.53
N GLU A 235 7.86 -9.29 20.85
CA GLU A 235 8.24 -10.48 21.59
C GLU A 235 7.05 -10.90 22.44
N TRP A 236 6.19 -11.75 21.85
CA TRP A 236 4.96 -12.19 22.52
C TRP A 236 5.23 -13.39 23.42
N GLU A 237 4.81 -13.30 24.67
CA GLU A 237 4.83 -14.44 25.60
C GLU A 237 3.71 -15.41 25.25
N THR A 238 2.49 -14.92 25.03
CA THR A 238 1.28 -15.71 24.82
C THR A 238 0.61 -15.43 23.49
N ILE A 239 -0.22 -16.38 23.02
CA ILE A 239 -1.07 -16.18 21.85
C ILE A 239 -2.08 -15.04 22.05
N ASN A 240 -2.51 -14.78 23.29
CA ASN A 240 -3.46 -13.71 23.60
C ASN A 240 -2.83 -12.33 23.48
N GLU A 241 -1.57 -12.16 23.83
CA GLU A 241 -0.81 -10.94 23.58
C GLU A 241 -0.68 -10.71 22.08
N ALA A 242 -0.24 -11.72 21.33
CA ALA A 242 -0.16 -11.63 19.87
C ALA A 242 -1.51 -11.27 19.24
N ARG A 243 -2.61 -11.86 19.73
CA ARG A 243 -3.96 -11.59 19.24
C ARG A 243 -4.37 -10.14 19.45
N ARG A 244 -4.09 -9.58 20.63
CA ARG A 244 -4.37 -8.19 20.96
C ARG A 244 -3.61 -7.22 20.03
N ASP A 245 -2.31 -7.41 19.89
CA ASP A 245 -1.47 -6.52 19.07
C ASP A 245 -1.81 -6.63 17.58
N ILE A 246 -2.19 -7.83 17.10
CA ILE A 246 -2.68 -8.03 15.73
C ILE A 246 -4.01 -7.32 15.54
N ALA A 247 -4.93 -7.38 16.50
CA ALA A 247 -6.22 -6.68 16.43
C ALA A 247 -6.01 -5.16 16.35
N GLU A 248 -5.14 -4.60 17.19
CA GLU A 248 -4.80 -3.18 17.20
C GLU A 248 -4.15 -2.75 15.88
N TYR A 249 -3.25 -3.58 15.34
CA TYR A 249 -2.64 -3.32 14.04
C TYR A 249 -3.68 -3.30 12.91
N ILE A 250 -4.63 -4.23 12.90
CA ILE A 250 -5.69 -4.29 11.88
C ILE A 250 -6.62 -3.09 11.99
N ASP A 251 -6.99 -2.68 13.20
CA ASP A 251 -7.78 -1.47 13.42
C ASP A 251 -7.05 -0.22 12.91
N THR A 252 -5.79 -0.05 13.32
CA THR A 252 -4.93 1.03 12.80
C THR A 252 -4.80 0.99 11.29
N TYR A 253 -4.63 -0.19 10.70
CA TYR A 253 -4.54 -0.36 9.25
C TYR A 253 -5.81 0.10 8.53
N HIS A 254 -6.99 -0.19 9.07
CA HIS A 254 -8.26 0.23 8.49
C HIS A 254 -8.43 1.76 8.44
N HIS A 255 -7.83 2.49 9.39
CA HIS A 255 -7.91 3.94 9.51
C HIS A 255 -6.70 4.68 8.92
N ARG A 256 -5.77 3.95 8.32
CA ARG A 256 -4.54 4.48 7.75
C ARG A 256 -4.68 4.75 6.25
N PRO A 257 -4.09 5.86 5.70
CA PRO A 257 -4.04 6.10 4.25
C PRO A 257 -3.39 4.92 3.51
N HIS A 258 -3.97 4.53 2.37
CA HIS A 258 -3.47 3.44 1.55
C HIS A 258 -3.15 3.91 0.14
N SER A 259 -1.91 3.71 -0.34
CA SER A 259 -1.46 4.21 -1.65
C SER A 259 -2.27 3.66 -2.82
N GLY A 260 -2.71 2.40 -2.75
CA GLY A 260 -3.58 1.76 -3.75
C GLY A 260 -5.01 2.32 -3.78
N LEU A 261 -5.42 3.04 -2.74
CA LEU A 261 -6.73 3.71 -2.61
C LEU A 261 -6.62 5.24 -2.79
N ARG A 262 -5.58 5.72 -3.47
CA ARG A 262 -5.28 7.16 -3.64
C ARG A 262 -5.16 7.90 -2.31
N TYR A 263 -4.56 7.24 -1.32
CA TYR A 263 -4.39 7.72 0.06
C TYR A 263 -5.69 7.92 0.85
N ARG A 264 -6.79 7.34 0.39
CA ARG A 264 -7.96 7.11 1.24
C ARG A 264 -7.68 5.92 2.17
N THR A 265 -8.39 5.85 3.29
CA THR A 265 -8.33 4.69 4.19
C THR A 265 -9.24 3.57 3.69
N PRO A 266 -8.98 2.30 4.04
CA PRO A 266 -9.91 1.20 3.77
C PRO A 266 -11.33 1.49 4.26
N THR A 267 -11.47 1.99 5.48
CA THR A 267 -12.77 2.36 6.09
C THR A 267 -13.51 3.43 5.28
N GLU A 268 -12.84 4.50 4.83
CA GLU A 268 -13.47 5.55 4.00
C GLU A 268 -13.99 4.99 2.67
N VAL A 269 -13.24 4.08 2.05
CA VAL A 269 -13.67 3.46 0.81
C VAL A 269 -14.88 2.56 1.04
N ALA A 270 -14.87 1.73 2.07
CA ALA A 270 -15.98 0.86 2.42
C ALA A 270 -17.25 1.66 2.80
N GLN A 271 -17.11 2.73 3.59
CA GLN A 271 -18.22 3.61 3.95
C GLN A 271 -18.84 4.27 2.73
N THR A 272 -18.03 4.77 1.80
CA THR A 272 -18.52 5.35 0.54
C THR A 272 -19.40 4.35 -0.22
N TRP A 273 -18.97 3.09 -0.30
CA TRP A 273 -19.73 2.03 -0.94
C TRP A 273 -21.05 1.72 -0.21
N ARG A 274 -21.03 1.64 1.12
CA ARG A 274 -22.24 1.41 1.92
C ARG A 274 -23.26 2.53 1.70
N THR A 275 -22.82 3.79 1.71
CA THR A 275 -23.70 4.95 1.48
C THR A 275 -24.33 4.93 0.08
N LEU A 276 -23.53 4.67 -0.96
CA LEU A 276 -24.02 4.61 -2.34
C LEU A 276 -25.07 3.51 -2.56
N ASN A 277 -24.89 2.34 -1.95
CA ASN A 277 -25.86 1.25 -2.07
C ASN A 277 -27.14 1.46 -1.26
N ASN A 278 -27.02 2.11 -0.10
CA ASN A 278 -28.21 2.44 0.72
C ASN A 278 -29.06 3.57 0.08
N SER A 279 -28.47 4.39 -0.81
CA SER A 279 -29.19 5.45 -1.54
C SER A 279 -29.85 4.93 -2.82
N ALA A 280 -29.56 3.69 -3.22
CA ALA A 280 -30.09 3.07 -4.45
C ALA A 280 -31.26 2.09 -4.16
N THR A 281 -31.63 1.92 -2.89
CA THR A 281 -32.78 1.14 -2.42
C THR A 281 -33.88 2.08 -1.96
#